data_e245303da8a5836e2994c2a8ba74a297
#
_entry.id   e245303da8a5836e2994c2a8ba74a297
#
_cell.length_a   1.000
_cell.length_b   1.000
_cell.length_c   1.000
_cell.angle_alpha   90.00
_cell.angle_beta   90.00
_cell.angle_gamma   90.00
#
_symmetry.space_group_name_H-M   'P 1'
#
loop_
_entity.id
_entity.type
_entity.pdbx_description
1 polymer ?
#
loop_
_entity_poly.entity_id
_entity_poly.type
_entity_poly.pdbx_seq_one_letter_code
_entity_poly.pdbx_strand_id
1 'polypeptide(L)'
;MTELGTVLDGKYEILKKVGQGGMSIVYLAMDNRLNKQWAVKEIKNDGSKSVETLLKGLEREANILKNVDHPVLPRIVDIINENGTIYVIMDFVEGKPLNEVLKAEGAQEQSDVIEWGRALASALDYLHSMNPPIIYRDMKPSNVMLKPDGSVKLIDFGTAKEYVIENNADTTALGTRGYAAPEQFGDAQGHGIYNTDARTDIYNLGATLYHLVTGKNPCEPPYEIKPIRQWNPMLSSGLEQIIIKCCQPNPNDRYQSCSELLYALDHYNELDNEYRAKAKKKLIMFCTMGGLSLASVACAVIGGVKKNEIKEQNYSNKILEAENALQDNDVNNCLLYTSDAA
;
A
#
# COMPACT_ATOMS: atom_id res chain seq x y z
N MET A 1 22.29 -32.77 -7.16
CA MET A 1 21.99 -32.42 -5.76
C MET A 1 23.30 -32.37 -5.02
N THR A 2 23.66 -31.22 -4.47
CA THR A 2 24.95 -31.01 -3.82
C THR A 2 24.95 -31.65 -2.45
N GLU A 3 26.05 -32.35 -2.11
CA GLU A 3 26.22 -33.05 -0.82
C GLU A 3 26.55 -32.03 0.29
N LEU A 4 26.16 -32.35 1.52
CA LEU A 4 26.52 -31.56 2.69
C LEU A 4 28.02 -31.64 2.93
N GLY A 5 28.64 -30.52 3.32
CA GLY A 5 30.11 -30.42 3.47
C GLY A 5 30.85 -30.10 2.18
N THR A 6 30.18 -30.05 1.01
CA THR A 6 30.79 -29.58 -0.23
C THR A 6 31.16 -28.08 -0.07
N VAL A 7 32.39 -27.73 -0.51
CA VAL A 7 32.87 -26.36 -0.50
C VAL A 7 32.87 -25.82 -1.93
N LEU A 8 31.96 -24.90 -2.24
CA LEU A 8 31.84 -24.26 -3.54
C LEU A 8 32.86 -23.10 -3.66
N ASP A 9 33.54 -23.01 -4.81
CA ASP A 9 34.57 -22.00 -5.11
C ASP A 9 35.63 -21.82 -3.99
N GLY A 10 35.89 -22.89 -3.23
CA GLY A 10 36.80 -22.84 -2.08
C GLY A 10 36.36 -21.89 -0.94
N LYS A 11 35.11 -21.43 -0.94
CA LYS A 11 34.63 -20.38 -0.02
C LYS A 11 33.38 -20.80 0.76
N TYR A 12 32.37 -21.40 0.11
CA TYR A 12 31.06 -21.60 0.68
C TYR A 12 30.80 -23.06 1.00
N GLU A 13 30.90 -23.41 2.27
CA GLU A 13 30.64 -24.78 2.75
C GLU A 13 29.14 -25.00 2.93
N ILE A 14 28.58 -26.00 2.25
CA ILE A 14 27.19 -26.37 2.32
C ILE A 14 26.87 -27.07 3.63
N LEU A 15 26.09 -26.43 4.51
CA LEU A 15 25.79 -26.95 5.84
C LEU A 15 24.47 -27.71 5.91
N LYS A 16 23.42 -27.18 5.26
CA LYS A 16 22.06 -27.71 5.40
C LYS A 16 21.23 -27.38 4.18
N LYS A 17 20.37 -28.30 3.76
CA LYS A 17 19.29 -28.03 2.83
C LYS A 17 18.15 -27.33 3.57
N VAL A 18 17.75 -26.14 3.11
CA VAL A 18 16.70 -25.31 3.75
C VAL A 18 15.42 -25.24 2.95
N GLY A 19 15.47 -25.51 1.63
CA GLY A 19 14.27 -25.52 0.79
C GLY A 19 14.47 -26.27 -0.52
N GLN A 20 13.35 -26.66 -1.15
CA GLN A 20 13.36 -27.25 -2.47
C GLN A 20 12.11 -26.81 -3.23
N GLY A 21 12.31 -26.16 -4.37
CA GLY A 21 11.28 -25.84 -5.35
C GLY A 21 11.31 -26.77 -6.56
N GLY A 22 10.46 -26.51 -7.53
CA GLY A 22 10.42 -27.27 -8.79
C GLY A 22 11.75 -27.21 -9.55
N MET A 23 12.33 -26.03 -9.68
CA MET A 23 13.53 -25.78 -10.51
C MET A 23 14.81 -25.54 -9.69
N SER A 24 14.76 -25.45 -8.37
CA SER A 24 15.92 -25.13 -7.54
C SER A 24 15.89 -25.80 -6.17
N ILE A 25 17.08 -25.91 -5.59
CA ILE A 25 17.27 -26.32 -4.19
C ILE A 25 18.01 -25.18 -3.50
N VAL A 26 17.58 -24.85 -2.29
CA VAL A 26 18.23 -23.82 -1.48
C VAL A 26 18.92 -24.46 -0.29
N TYR A 27 20.17 -24.10 -0.09
CA TYR A 27 21.00 -24.54 1.02
C TYR A 27 21.39 -23.35 1.90
N LEU A 28 21.63 -23.63 3.17
CA LEU A 28 22.41 -22.78 4.04
C LEU A 28 23.87 -23.11 3.85
N ALA A 29 24.71 -22.13 3.60
CA ALA A 29 26.15 -22.28 3.52
C ALA A 29 26.87 -21.31 4.45
N MET A 30 28.12 -21.65 4.83
CA MET A 30 29.02 -20.85 5.63
C MET A 30 30.18 -20.38 4.77
N ASP A 31 30.47 -19.10 4.75
CA ASP A 31 31.78 -18.60 4.35
C ASP A 31 32.69 -18.58 5.61
N ASN A 32 33.55 -19.58 5.71
CA ASN A 32 34.42 -19.76 6.87
C ASN A 32 35.45 -18.61 7.02
N ARG A 33 35.75 -17.86 5.95
CA ARG A 33 36.69 -16.72 6.00
C ARG A 33 36.04 -15.50 6.62
N LEU A 34 34.76 -15.27 6.33
CA LEU A 34 33.99 -14.13 6.82
C LEU A 34 33.15 -14.47 8.06
N ASN A 35 33.10 -15.77 8.44
CA ASN A 35 32.20 -16.29 9.47
C ASN A 35 30.75 -15.82 9.25
N LYS A 36 30.29 -15.92 7.98
CA LYS A 36 28.98 -15.43 7.56
C LYS A 36 28.17 -16.50 6.86
N GLN A 37 26.89 -16.56 7.19
CA GLN A 37 25.93 -17.46 6.57
C GLN A 37 25.35 -16.84 5.29
N TRP A 38 25.18 -17.68 4.28
CA TRP A 38 24.63 -17.35 2.98
C TRP A 38 23.56 -18.36 2.57
N ALA A 39 22.60 -17.94 1.76
CA ALA A 39 21.72 -18.84 1.02
C ALA A 39 22.38 -19.19 -0.32
N VAL A 40 22.44 -20.46 -0.63
CA VAL A 40 22.96 -20.97 -1.90
C VAL A 40 21.81 -21.62 -2.66
N LYS A 41 21.39 -21.02 -3.76
CA LYS A 41 20.34 -21.54 -4.65
C LYS A 41 20.98 -22.35 -5.77
N GLU A 42 20.90 -23.68 -5.68
CA GLU A 42 21.30 -24.61 -6.75
C GLU A 42 20.19 -24.63 -7.81
N ILE A 43 20.54 -24.32 -9.06
CA ILE A 43 19.60 -24.36 -10.18
C ILE A 43 19.67 -25.72 -10.85
N LYS A 44 18.56 -26.44 -10.86
CA LYS A 44 18.45 -27.74 -11.53
C LYS A 44 18.42 -27.53 -13.05
N ASN A 45 19.31 -28.20 -13.74
CA ASN A 45 19.22 -28.37 -15.18
C ASN A 45 18.52 -29.69 -15.50
N ASP A 46 17.26 -29.64 -15.96
CA ASP A 46 16.49 -30.78 -16.39
C ASP A 46 16.80 -31.23 -17.83
N GLY A 47 17.78 -30.58 -18.47
CA GLY A 47 18.16 -30.84 -19.86
C GLY A 47 17.25 -30.21 -20.92
N SER A 48 16.18 -29.53 -20.50
CA SER A 48 15.26 -28.86 -21.43
C SER A 48 15.83 -27.57 -22.02
N LYS A 49 16.82 -26.97 -21.35
CA LYS A 49 17.53 -25.75 -21.78
C LYS A 49 19.03 -25.99 -21.75
N SER A 50 19.77 -25.35 -22.67
CA SER A 50 21.23 -25.37 -22.60
C SER A 50 21.71 -24.67 -21.33
N VAL A 51 22.82 -25.12 -20.75
CA VAL A 51 23.49 -24.47 -19.60
C VAL A 51 23.73 -22.98 -19.88
N GLU A 52 24.09 -22.65 -21.13
CA GLU A 52 24.28 -21.25 -21.56
C GLU A 52 23.00 -20.41 -21.47
N THR A 53 21.85 -20.97 -21.83
CA THR A 53 20.55 -20.28 -21.73
C THR A 53 20.13 -20.06 -20.27
N LEU A 54 20.41 -21.04 -19.40
CA LEU A 54 20.18 -20.94 -17.95
C LEU A 54 21.10 -19.88 -17.32
N LEU A 55 22.39 -19.90 -17.68
CA LEU A 55 23.36 -18.88 -17.22
C LEU A 55 22.94 -17.48 -17.63
N LYS A 56 22.59 -17.25 -18.89
CA LYS A 56 22.10 -15.94 -19.35
C LYS A 56 20.86 -15.45 -18.58
N GLY A 57 19.96 -16.37 -18.25
CA GLY A 57 18.78 -16.05 -17.43
C GLY A 57 19.16 -15.63 -16.01
N LEU A 58 20.10 -16.34 -15.39
CA LEU A 58 20.58 -16.07 -14.04
C LEU A 58 21.50 -14.85 -13.95
N GLU A 59 22.34 -14.64 -14.96
CA GLU A 59 23.12 -13.41 -15.08
C GLU A 59 22.22 -12.19 -15.19
N ARG A 60 21.08 -12.31 -15.88
CA ARG A 60 20.07 -11.26 -15.94
C ARG A 60 19.45 -11.03 -14.55
N GLU A 61 19.01 -12.07 -13.84
CA GLU A 61 18.50 -12.00 -12.47
C GLU A 61 19.54 -11.36 -11.52
N ALA A 62 20.79 -11.79 -11.63
CA ALA A 62 21.88 -11.25 -10.83
C ALA A 62 22.20 -9.80 -11.17
N ASN A 63 22.18 -9.41 -12.44
CA ASN A 63 22.40 -8.02 -12.83
C ASN A 63 21.29 -7.10 -12.33
N ILE A 64 20.04 -7.60 -12.28
CA ILE A 64 18.92 -6.92 -11.65
C ILE A 64 19.23 -6.68 -10.16
N LEU A 65 19.59 -7.74 -9.43
CA LEU A 65 19.78 -7.68 -7.98
C LEU A 65 21.13 -7.11 -7.53
N LYS A 66 22.13 -7.07 -8.42
CA LYS A 66 23.46 -6.54 -8.10
C LYS A 66 23.46 -5.06 -7.68
N ASN A 67 22.54 -4.28 -8.23
CA ASN A 67 22.41 -2.85 -7.98
C ASN A 67 21.26 -2.52 -7.03
N VAL A 68 20.60 -3.54 -6.46
CA VAL A 68 19.47 -3.35 -5.55
C VAL A 68 19.97 -3.18 -4.12
N ASP A 69 19.63 -2.06 -3.51
CA ASP A 69 19.89 -1.77 -2.09
C ASP A 69 18.58 -1.32 -1.42
N HIS A 70 17.84 -2.28 -0.91
CA HIS A 70 16.59 -2.04 -0.19
C HIS A 70 16.44 -3.07 0.94
N PRO A 71 16.01 -2.68 2.16
CA PRO A 71 15.97 -3.59 3.32
C PRO A 71 15.10 -4.83 3.13
N VAL A 72 14.05 -4.74 2.32
CA VAL A 72 13.12 -5.85 2.03
C VAL A 72 13.63 -6.77 0.93
N LEU A 73 14.63 -6.36 0.15
CA LEU A 73 15.15 -7.12 -0.99
C LEU A 73 16.44 -7.85 -0.62
N PRO A 74 16.65 -9.12 -1.08
CA PRO A 74 17.91 -9.84 -0.85
C PRO A 74 18.98 -9.30 -1.78
N ARG A 75 20.23 -9.37 -1.34
CA ARG A 75 21.39 -9.07 -2.20
C ARG A 75 21.97 -10.35 -2.76
N ILE A 76 22.26 -10.37 -4.06
CA ILE A 76 23.10 -11.41 -4.65
C ILE A 76 24.56 -10.99 -4.44
N VAL A 77 25.37 -11.96 -4.01
CA VAL A 77 26.77 -11.76 -3.65
C VAL A 77 27.69 -12.38 -4.70
N ASP A 78 27.29 -13.56 -5.22
CA ASP A 78 28.12 -14.30 -6.15
C ASP A 78 27.28 -15.25 -7.03
N ILE A 79 27.81 -15.62 -8.21
CA ILE A 79 27.28 -16.69 -9.07
C ILE A 79 28.43 -17.63 -9.41
N ILE A 80 28.27 -18.89 -9.10
CA ILE A 80 29.26 -19.92 -9.29
C ILE A 80 28.73 -20.92 -10.32
N ASN A 81 29.54 -21.23 -11.34
CA ASN A 81 29.31 -22.33 -12.25
C ASN A 81 30.36 -23.42 -12.00
N GLU A 82 29.93 -24.52 -11.39
CA GLU A 82 30.83 -25.61 -11.05
C GLU A 82 30.26 -26.92 -11.57
N ASN A 83 31.04 -27.66 -12.39
CA ASN A 83 30.66 -28.92 -13.01
C ASN A 83 29.31 -28.89 -13.77
N GLY A 84 28.98 -27.74 -14.41
CA GLY A 84 27.73 -27.55 -15.15
C GLY A 84 26.49 -27.29 -14.26
N THR A 85 26.69 -27.17 -12.96
CA THR A 85 25.69 -26.75 -11.99
C THR A 85 25.89 -25.29 -11.63
N ILE A 86 24.82 -24.53 -11.61
CA ILE A 86 24.86 -23.10 -11.30
C ILE A 86 24.34 -22.86 -9.90
N TYR A 87 25.09 -22.10 -9.14
CA TYR A 87 24.77 -21.69 -7.77
C TYR A 87 24.69 -20.19 -7.68
N VAL A 88 23.60 -19.67 -7.12
CA VAL A 88 23.43 -18.23 -6.82
C VAL A 88 23.61 -18.06 -5.32
N ILE A 89 24.58 -17.25 -4.93
CA ILE A 89 24.89 -16.95 -3.53
C ILE A 89 24.20 -15.62 -3.16
N MET A 90 23.40 -15.65 -2.12
CA MET A 90 22.63 -14.49 -1.69
C MET A 90 22.52 -14.39 -0.16
N ASP A 91 22.03 -13.25 0.33
CA ASP A 91 21.77 -13.08 1.76
C ASP A 91 20.92 -14.24 2.31
N PHE A 92 21.37 -14.86 3.38
CA PHE A 92 20.55 -15.80 4.14
C PHE A 92 19.55 -15.00 4.99
N VAL A 93 18.27 -15.32 4.83
CA VAL A 93 17.19 -14.69 5.60
C VAL A 93 16.72 -15.68 6.64
N GLU A 94 17.00 -15.40 7.91
CA GLU A 94 16.45 -16.16 9.02
C GLU A 94 14.96 -15.86 9.17
N GLY A 95 14.14 -16.90 9.35
CA GLY A 95 12.70 -16.74 9.52
C GLY A 95 11.89 -17.90 8.94
N LYS A 96 10.62 -17.63 8.69
CA LYS A 96 9.68 -18.59 8.08
C LYS A 96 8.97 -17.92 6.90
N PRO A 97 8.75 -18.64 5.77
CA PRO A 97 7.90 -18.13 4.70
C PRO A 97 6.47 -17.90 5.20
N LEU A 98 5.84 -16.80 4.76
CA LEU A 98 4.49 -16.44 5.22
C LEU A 98 3.43 -17.51 4.89
N ASN A 99 3.63 -18.35 3.86
CA ASN A 99 2.74 -19.47 3.60
C ASN A 99 2.82 -20.58 4.67
N GLU A 100 3.98 -20.74 5.33
CA GLU A 100 4.12 -21.65 6.48
C GLU A 100 3.49 -21.06 7.73
N VAL A 101 3.64 -19.75 7.94
CA VAL A 101 2.96 -19.01 9.02
C VAL A 101 1.45 -19.13 8.87
N LEU A 102 0.90 -18.88 7.67
CA LEU A 102 -0.52 -19.06 7.37
C LEU A 102 -1.03 -20.49 7.65
N LYS A 103 -0.22 -21.53 7.32
CA LYS A 103 -0.60 -22.91 7.61
C LYS A 103 -0.63 -23.22 9.11
N ALA A 104 0.27 -22.61 9.87
CA ALA A 104 0.39 -22.88 11.31
C ALA A 104 -0.59 -22.04 12.14
N GLU A 105 -0.83 -20.80 11.77
CA GLU A 105 -1.50 -19.80 12.60
C GLU A 105 -2.81 -19.29 11.98
N GLY A 106 -3.04 -19.53 10.68
CA GLY A 106 -4.21 -19.06 9.96
C GLY A 106 -4.10 -17.60 9.55
N ALA A 107 -5.23 -16.88 9.56
CA ALA A 107 -5.29 -15.46 9.25
C ALA A 107 -4.44 -14.64 10.22
N GLN A 108 -3.72 -13.66 9.68
CA GLN A 108 -2.81 -12.79 10.44
C GLN A 108 -3.53 -11.53 10.91
N GLU A 109 -2.99 -10.92 11.97
CA GLU A 109 -3.53 -9.66 12.49
C GLU A 109 -3.47 -8.54 11.45
N GLN A 110 -4.53 -7.75 11.38
CA GLN A 110 -4.64 -6.67 10.39
C GLN A 110 -3.49 -5.66 10.46
N SER A 111 -3.03 -5.33 11.68
CA SER A 111 -1.90 -4.41 11.91
C SER A 111 -0.64 -4.90 11.22
N ASP A 112 -0.32 -6.18 11.38
CA ASP A 112 0.88 -6.80 10.85
C ASP A 112 0.79 -6.89 9.33
N VAL A 113 -0.38 -7.29 8.80
CA VAL A 113 -0.62 -7.34 7.35
C VAL A 113 -0.46 -5.97 6.70
N ILE A 114 -0.89 -4.89 7.36
CA ILE A 114 -0.71 -3.51 6.85
C ILE A 114 0.77 -3.13 6.89
N GLU A 115 1.49 -3.44 7.97
CA GLU A 115 2.91 -3.15 8.09
C GLU A 115 3.73 -3.89 7.03
N TRP A 116 3.48 -5.19 6.86
CA TRP A 116 4.10 -5.98 5.79
C TRP A 116 3.72 -5.47 4.40
N GLY A 117 2.47 -5.09 4.20
CA GLY A 117 1.99 -4.49 2.95
C GLY A 117 2.74 -3.21 2.59
N ARG A 118 2.99 -2.34 3.56
CA ARG A 118 3.80 -1.12 3.39
C ARG A 118 5.24 -1.45 3.00
N ALA A 119 5.87 -2.37 3.72
CA ALA A 119 7.24 -2.78 3.46
C ALA A 119 7.40 -3.37 2.05
N LEU A 120 6.45 -4.24 1.63
CA LEU A 120 6.43 -4.86 0.31
C LEU A 120 6.11 -3.83 -0.80
N ALA A 121 5.14 -2.94 -0.59
CA ALA A 121 4.84 -1.87 -1.53
C ALA A 121 6.02 -0.92 -1.74
N SER A 122 6.76 -0.58 -0.66
CA SER A 122 7.99 0.22 -0.73
C SER A 122 9.08 -0.47 -1.55
N ALA A 123 9.24 -1.80 -1.39
CA ALA A 123 10.20 -2.56 -2.17
C ALA A 123 9.83 -2.63 -3.66
N LEU A 124 8.56 -2.79 -3.98
CA LEU A 124 8.07 -2.76 -5.36
C LEU A 124 8.22 -1.37 -5.97
N ASP A 125 7.89 -0.31 -5.24
CA ASP A 125 8.08 1.07 -5.70
C ASP A 125 9.54 1.38 -6.05
N TYR A 126 10.46 0.90 -5.19
CA TYR A 126 11.90 0.98 -5.45
C TYR A 126 12.30 0.26 -6.74
N LEU A 127 11.82 -0.99 -6.98
CA LEU A 127 12.09 -1.74 -8.20
C LEU A 127 11.52 -1.05 -9.43
N HIS A 128 10.30 -0.51 -9.35
CA HIS A 128 9.65 0.19 -10.44
C HIS A 128 10.32 1.53 -10.79
N SER A 129 11.01 2.14 -9.82
CA SER A 129 11.77 3.40 -10.02
C SER A 129 13.14 3.21 -10.65
N MET A 130 13.61 1.97 -10.80
CA MET A 130 14.90 1.68 -11.43
C MET A 130 14.88 1.99 -12.92
N ASN A 131 16.06 2.11 -13.53
CA ASN A 131 16.20 2.32 -14.97
C ASN A 131 17.09 1.23 -15.60
N PRO A 132 16.51 0.29 -16.39
CA PRO A 132 15.08 0.15 -16.68
C PRO A 132 14.25 -0.29 -15.44
N PRO A 133 12.91 0.00 -15.39
CA PRO A 133 12.06 -0.48 -14.34
C PRO A 133 12.02 -2.01 -14.25
N ILE A 134 11.95 -2.54 -13.04
CA ILE A 134 11.89 -3.98 -12.78
C ILE A 134 10.51 -4.35 -12.27
N ILE A 135 9.84 -5.27 -12.95
CA ILE A 135 8.55 -5.83 -12.56
C ILE A 135 8.78 -7.18 -11.92
N TYR A 136 8.29 -7.38 -10.68
CA TYR A 136 8.57 -8.56 -9.88
C TYR A 136 7.76 -9.80 -10.28
N ARG A 137 6.45 -9.67 -10.52
CA ARG A 137 5.50 -10.62 -11.14
C ARG A 137 5.16 -11.91 -10.35
N ASP A 138 5.71 -12.14 -9.17
CA ASP A 138 5.42 -13.36 -8.38
C ASP A 138 5.30 -13.07 -6.88
N MET A 139 4.61 -11.98 -6.53
CA MET A 139 4.31 -11.65 -5.13
C MET A 139 3.29 -12.64 -4.58
N LYS A 140 3.71 -13.44 -3.60
CA LYS A 140 2.88 -14.44 -2.90
C LYS A 140 3.48 -14.77 -1.54
N PRO A 141 2.72 -15.34 -0.59
CA PRO A 141 3.21 -15.62 0.76
C PRO A 141 4.44 -16.54 0.83
N SER A 142 4.61 -17.47 -0.12
CA SER A 142 5.79 -18.36 -0.14
C SER A 142 7.09 -17.64 -0.55
N ASN A 143 7.00 -16.46 -1.17
CA ASN A 143 8.15 -15.67 -1.59
C ASN A 143 8.48 -14.54 -0.60
N VAL A 144 7.79 -14.49 0.53
CA VAL A 144 7.99 -13.50 1.59
C VAL A 144 8.37 -14.23 2.89
N MET A 145 9.56 -13.93 3.42
CA MET A 145 10.04 -14.43 4.72
C MET A 145 9.61 -13.48 5.83
N LEU A 146 9.01 -14.01 6.88
CA LEU A 146 8.81 -13.32 8.15
C LEU A 146 10.01 -13.58 9.04
N LYS A 147 10.72 -12.52 9.42
CA LYS A 147 11.88 -12.57 10.30
C LYS A 147 11.47 -12.61 11.77
N PRO A 148 12.38 -13.04 12.68
CA PRO A 148 12.09 -13.06 14.12
C PRO A 148 11.78 -11.70 14.72
N ASP A 149 12.22 -10.60 14.10
CA ASP A 149 11.94 -9.21 14.50
C ASP A 149 10.59 -8.69 13.99
N GLY A 150 9.78 -9.53 13.32
CA GLY A 150 8.48 -9.17 12.77
C GLY A 150 8.56 -8.52 11.37
N SER A 151 9.75 -8.15 10.90
CA SER A 151 9.91 -7.57 9.56
C SER A 151 9.85 -8.65 8.46
N VAL A 152 9.57 -8.21 7.23
CA VAL A 152 9.49 -9.12 6.08
C VAL A 152 10.61 -8.87 5.08
N LYS A 153 10.95 -9.94 4.32
CA LYS A 153 11.94 -9.89 3.25
C LYS A 153 11.51 -10.76 2.08
N LEU A 154 11.63 -10.26 0.84
CA LEU A 154 11.45 -11.06 -0.37
C LEU A 154 12.61 -12.05 -0.54
N ILE A 155 12.35 -13.24 -1.12
CA ILE A 155 13.36 -14.29 -1.21
C ILE A 155 13.54 -14.90 -2.61
N ASP A 156 12.70 -14.58 -3.59
CA ASP A 156 12.80 -15.16 -4.93
C ASP A 156 12.51 -14.13 -6.03
N PHE A 157 13.44 -13.99 -6.97
CA PHE A 157 13.38 -13.07 -8.11
C PHE A 157 13.35 -13.78 -9.47
N GLY A 158 13.15 -15.10 -9.48
CA GLY A 158 13.22 -15.93 -10.70
C GLY A 158 12.23 -15.54 -11.81
N THR A 159 11.24 -14.70 -11.50
CA THR A 159 10.23 -14.21 -12.45
C THR A 159 10.35 -12.71 -12.74
N ALA A 160 11.26 -12.01 -12.06
CA ALA A 160 11.46 -10.58 -12.26
C ALA A 160 11.94 -10.26 -13.68
N LYS A 161 11.45 -9.17 -14.26
CA LYS A 161 11.78 -8.73 -15.63
C LYS A 161 11.99 -7.24 -15.69
N GLU A 162 13.02 -6.82 -16.40
CA GLU A 162 13.18 -5.43 -16.84
C GLU A 162 12.05 -5.05 -17.81
N TYR A 163 11.42 -3.92 -17.58
CA TYR A 163 10.38 -3.39 -18.44
C TYR A 163 11.01 -2.65 -19.63
N VAL A 164 10.82 -3.19 -20.84
CA VAL A 164 11.30 -2.58 -22.11
C VAL A 164 10.09 -2.33 -22.99
N ILE A 165 9.84 -1.06 -23.33
CA ILE A 165 8.67 -0.61 -24.10
C ILE A 165 8.53 -1.30 -25.46
N GLU A 166 9.64 -1.70 -26.08
CA GLU A 166 9.68 -2.25 -27.45
C GLU A 166 9.43 -3.76 -27.56
N ASN A 167 9.49 -4.51 -26.44
CA ASN A 167 9.32 -5.98 -26.41
C ASN A 167 8.16 -6.38 -25.50
N ASN A 168 6.95 -6.06 -25.91
CA ASN A 168 5.78 -5.98 -25.08
C ASN A 168 4.94 -7.25 -24.96
N ALA A 169 5.30 -8.37 -25.58
CA ALA A 169 4.58 -9.63 -25.39
C ALA A 169 5.36 -10.55 -24.44
N ASP A 170 4.78 -10.79 -23.25
CA ASP A 170 5.20 -11.92 -22.43
C ASP A 170 4.85 -13.20 -23.20
N THR A 171 5.87 -13.94 -23.64
CA THR A 171 5.71 -15.14 -24.49
C THR A 171 5.29 -16.38 -23.72
N THR A 172 5.18 -16.29 -22.38
CA THR A 172 4.85 -17.42 -21.50
C THR A 172 3.95 -16.93 -20.35
N ALA A 173 2.88 -17.69 -20.08
CA ALA A 173 2.08 -17.48 -18.87
C ALA A 173 2.96 -17.73 -17.64
N LEU A 174 3.21 -16.68 -16.87
CA LEU A 174 4.07 -16.72 -15.68
C LEU A 174 3.26 -16.27 -14.47
N GLY A 175 3.40 -17.01 -13.38
CA GLY A 175 2.77 -16.68 -12.10
C GLY A 175 2.03 -17.85 -11.47
N THR A 176 1.71 -17.71 -10.21
CA THR A 176 0.96 -18.69 -9.43
C THR A 176 -0.53 -18.35 -9.52
N ARG A 177 -1.34 -19.26 -10.09
CA ARG A 177 -2.81 -19.06 -10.16
C ARG A 177 -3.34 -18.58 -8.81
N GLY A 178 -4.30 -17.65 -8.85
CA GLY A 178 -4.90 -17.05 -7.67
C GLY A 178 -4.18 -15.79 -7.17
N TYR A 179 -2.85 -15.71 -7.25
CA TYR A 179 -2.09 -14.48 -6.94
C TYR A 179 -1.75 -13.68 -8.19
N ALA A 180 -1.54 -14.36 -9.31
CA ALA A 180 -1.15 -13.71 -10.55
C ALA A 180 -2.30 -12.92 -11.18
N ALA A 181 -1.96 -11.74 -11.69
CA ALA A 181 -2.90 -10.86 -12.34
C ALA A 181 -3.42 -11.46 -13.66
N PRO A 182 -4.66 -11.11 -14.10
CA PRO A 182 -5.25 -11.65 -15.32
C PRO A 182 -4.35 -11.51 -16.55
N GLU A 183 -3.64 -10.39 -16.69
CA GLU A 183 -2.70 -10.13 -17.79
C GLU A 183 -1.51 -11.08 -17.84
N GLN A 184 -1.19 -11.78 -16.75
CA GLN A 184 -0.07 -12.73 -16.71
C GLN A 184 -0.41 -14.08 -17.38
N PHE A 185 -1.68 -14.38 -17.59
CA PHE A 185 -2.11 -15.67 -18.15
C PHE A 185 -2.39 -15.63 -19.65
N GLY A 186 -2.54 -14.45 -20.24
CA GLY A 186 -2.96 -14.33 -21.63
C GLY A 186 -4.41 -14.70 -21.87
N ASP A 187 -4.82 -14.70 -23.15
CA ASP A 187 -6.13 -15.17 -23.59
C ASP A 187 -6.20 -16.72 -23.59
N ALA A 188 -7.38 -17.26 -23.90
CA ALA A 188 -7.60 -18.71 -24.01
C ALA A 188 -6.73 -19.38 -25.10
N GLN A 189 -6.12 -18.59 -26.00
CA GLN A 189 -5.21 -19.03 -27.04
C GLN A 189 -3.73 -18.93 -26.62
N GLY A 190 -3.45 -18.46 -25.39
CA GLY A 190 -2.08 -18.32 -24.87
C GLY A 190 -1.33 -17.07 -25.35
N HIS A 191 -2.03 -16.13 -25.97
CA HIS A 191 -1.48 -14.82 -26.29
C HIS A 191 -1.64 -13.90 -25.07
N GLY A 192 -0.54 -13.34 -24.57
CA GLY A 192 -0.58 -12.33 -23.51
C GLY A 192 -1.40 -11.12 -23.99
N ILE A 193 -2.56 -10.90 -23.41
CA ILE A 193 -3.48 -9.83 -23.82
C ILE A 193 -2.93 -8.47 -23.43
N TYR A 194 -2.20 -8.40 -22.33
CA TYR A 194 -1.65 -7.17 -21.79
C TYR A 194 -0.18 -7.35 -21.39
N ASN A 195 0.58 -6.28 -21.53
CA ASN A 195 1.93 -6.23 -21.02
C ASN A 195 1.90 -6.19 -19.48
N THR A 196 2.77 -6.96 -18.86
CA THR A 196 2.98 -6.84 -17.40
C THR A 196 3.73 -5.54 -17.09
N ASP A 197 3.21 -4.76 -16.17
CA ASP A 197 3.81 -3.51 -15.69
C ASP A 197 3.69 -3.41 -14.14
N ALA A 198 4.00 -2.25 -13.58
CA ALA A 198 3.92 -1.99 -12.14
C ALA A 198 2.55 -2.36 -11.53
N ARG A 199 1.46 -2.24 -12.29
CA ARG A 199 0.10 -2.55 -11.84
C ARG A 199 -0.16 -4.06 -11.73
N THR A 200 0.65 -4.88 -12.38
CA THR A 200 0.67 -6.33 -12.20
C THR A 200 1.13 -6.70 -10.78
N ASP A 201 2.22 -6.08 -10.31
CA ASP A 201 2.72 -6.29 -8.95
C ASP A 201 1.75 -5.79 -7.88
N ILE A 202 1.00 -4.72 -8.17
CA ILE A 202 -0.06 -4.21 -7.29
C ILE A 202 -1.17 -5.25 -7.12
N TYR A 203 -1.59 -5.92 -8.19
CA TYR A 203 -2.56 -7.01 -8.09
C TYR A 203 -2.03 -8.17 -7.27
N ASN A 204 -0.79 -8.62 -7.56
CA ASN A 204 -0.18 -9.74 -6.83
C ASN A 204 -0.03 -9.43 -5.34
N LEU A 205 0.34 -8.21 -4.99
CA LEU A 205 0.40 -7.77 -3.58
C LEU A 205 -0.99 -7.75 -2.96
N GLY A 206 -2.01 -7.19 -3.64
CA GLY A 206 -3.40 -7.20 -3.16
C GLY A 206 -3.92 -8.60 -2.85
N ALA A 207 -3.70 -9.57 -3.75
CA ALA A 207 -4.05 -10.98 -3.56
C ALA A 207 -3.28 -11.63 -2.39
N THR A 208 -2.03 -11.23 -2.19
CA THR A 208 -1.21 -11.65 -1.06
C THR A 208 -1.78 -11.12 0.26
N LEU A 209 -2.08 -9.82 0.35
CA LEU A 209 -2.68 -9.21 1.55
C LEU A 209 -4.05 -9.81 1.87
N TYR A 210 -4.86 -10.09 0.83
CA TYR A 210 -6.13 -10.80 1.00
C TYR A 210 -5.94 -12.14 1.70
N HIS A 211 -5.01 -12.98 1.20
CA HIS A 211 -4.74 -14.29 1.81
C HIS A 211 -4.25 -14.14 3.25
N LEU A 212 -3.33 -13.21 3.50
CA LEU A 212 -2.76 -12.99 4.83
C LEU A 212 -3.82 -12.59 5.86
N VAL A 213 -4.70 -11.64 5.53
CA VAL A 213 -5.67 -11.10 6.49
C VAL A 213 -6.91 -11.98 6.65
N THR A 214 -7.25 -12.81 5.65
CA THR A 214 -8.44 -13.67 5.69
C THR A 214 -8.14 -15.14 5.97
N GLY A 215 -6.90 -15.58 5.77
CA GLY A 215 -6.54 -16.99 5.75
C GLY A 215 -7.15 -17.77 4.57
N LYS A 216 -7.81 -17.08 3.60
CA LYS A 216 -8.46 -17.70 2.45
C LYS A 216 -7.52 -17.71 1.25
N ASN A 217 -7.13 -18.89 0.83
CA ASN A 217 -6.21 -19.09 -0.27
C ASN A 217 -6.90 -18.78 -1.62
N PRO A 218 -6.47 -17.76 -2.38
CA PRO A 218 -7.07 -17.44 -3.67
C PRO A 218 -6.81 -18.51 -4.74
N CYS A 219 -5.94 -19.49 -4.47
CA CYS A 219 -5.69 -20.66 -5.33
C CYS A 219 -6.72 -21.78 -5.13
N GLU A 220 -7.63 -21.65 -4.19
CA GLU A 220 -8.66 -22.64 -3.86
C GLU A 220 -10.06 -22.14 -4.28
N PRO A 221 -11.02 -23.05 -4.54
CA PRO A 221 -12.38 -22.63 -4.84
C PRO A 221 -12.95 -21.69 -3.78
N PRO A 222 -13.68 -20.63 -4.18
CA PRO A 222 -14.23 -20.34 -5.51
C PRO A 222 -13.27 -19.61 -6.46
N TYR A 223 -11.97 -19.46 -6.17
CA TYR A 223 -10.95 -18.74 -6.96
C TYR A 223 -11.25 -17.23 -7.11
N GLU A 224 -12.01 -16.67 -6.19
CA GLU A 224 -12.46 -15.28 -6.20
C GLU A 224 -11.94 -14.54 -4.97
N ILE A 225 -11.50 -13.31 -5.18
CA ILE A 225 -11.18 -12.38 -4.10
C ILE A 225 -12.48 -11.66 -3.70
N LYS A 226 -13.05 -12.08 -2.56
CA LYS A 226 -14.27 -11.50 -2.00
C LYS A 226 -13.95 -10.36 -1.04
N PRO A 227 -14.90 -9.46 -0.74
CA PRO A 227 -14.72 -8.48 0.33
C PRO A 227 -14.27 -9.16 1.63
N ILE A 228 -13.16 -8.66 2.22
CA ILE A 228 -12.54 -9.33 3.39
C ILE A 228 -13.47 -9.36 4.61
N ARG A 229 -14.37 -8.38 4.72
CA ARG A 229 -15.37 -8.28 5.80
C ARG A 229 -16.50 -9.31 5.70
N GLN A 230 -16.63 -10.00 4.58
CA GLN A 230 -17.49 -11.20 4.49
C GLN A 230 -16.95 -12.36 5.33
N TRP A 231 -15.63 -12.44 5.51
CA TRP A 231 -14.96 -13.46 6.30
C TRP A 231 -14.81 -13.03 7.76
N ASN A 232 -14.45 -11.77 7.99
CA ASN A 232 -14.34 -11.19 9.32
C ASN A 232 -14.84 -9.74 9.32
N PRO A 233 -16.08 -9.48 9.83
CA PRO A 233 -16.68 -8.14 9.88
C PRO A 233 -15.90 -7.11 10.71
N MET A 234 -14.98 -7.57 11.58
CA MET A 234 -14.15 -6.70 12.42
C MET A 234 -13.00 -6.03 11.65
N LEU A 235 -12.68 -6.53 10.46
CA LEU A 235 -11.66 -5.92 9.62
C LEU A 235 -12.09 -4.53 9.14
N SER A 236 -11.11 -3.65 8.95
CA SER A 236 -11.33 -2.28 8.48
C SER A 236 -11.94 -2.26 7.08
N SER A 237 -12.96 -1.44 6.89
CA SER A 237 -13.52 -1.17 5.57
C SER A 237 -12.53 -0.40 4.67
N GLY A 238 -11.57 0.31 5.26
CA GLY A 238 -10.49 0.97 4.53
C GLY A 238 -9.52 -0.04 3.90
N LEU A 239 -9.08 -1.05 4.68
CA LEU A 239 -8.24 -2.13 4.15
C LEU A 239 -9.00 -2.95 3.08
N GLU A 240 -10.30 -3.21 3.29
CA GLU A 240 -11.13 -3.86 2.29
C GLU A 240 -11.13 -3.13 0.95
N GLN A 241 -11.35 -1.80 0.97
CA GLN A 241 -11.33 -0.98 -0.24
C GLN A 241 -9.97 -1.02 -0.94
N ILE A 242 -8.86 -1.00 -0.18
CA ILE A 242 -7.51 -1.09 -0.74
C ILE A 242 -7.32 -2.42 -1.46
N ILE A 243 -7.61 -3.55 -0.80
CA ILE A 243 -7.44 -4.89 -1.38
C ILE A 243 -8.32 -5.06 -2.63
N ILE A 244 -9.59 -4.65 -2.57
CA ILE A 244 -10.50 -4.71 -3.72
C ILE A 244 -9.98 -3.87 -4.89
N LYS A 245 -9.47 -2.65 -4.63
CA LYS A 245 -8.91 -1.80 -5.68
C LYS A 245 -7.64 -2.39 -6.29
N CYS A 246 -6.76 -2.98 -5.49
CA CYS A 246 -5.57 -3.68 -6.00
C CYS A 246 -5.96 -4.83 -6.96
N CYS A 247 -6.99 -5.59 -6.60
CA CYS A 247 -7.39 -6.82 -7.30
C CYS A 247 -8.42 -6.60 -8.41
N GLN A 248 -8.58 -5.37 -8.91
CA GLN A 248 -9.44 -5.13 -10.08
C GLN A 248 -8.90 -5.86 -11.32
N PRO A 249 -9.77 -6.51 -12.12
CA PRO A 249 -9.35 -7.23 -13.32
C PRO A 249 -8.63 -6.33 -14.33
N ASN A 250 -9.17 -5.13 -14.57
CA ASN A 250 -8.58 -4.17 -15.48
C ASN A 250 -7.46 -3.37 -14.74
N PRO A 251 -6.21 -3.36 -15.24
CA PRO A 251 -5.11 -2.60 -14.62
C PRO A 251 -5.40 -1.11 -14.43
N ASN A 252 -6.20 -0.49 -15.31
CA ASN A 252 -6.54 0.93 -15.20
C ASN A 252 -7.42 1.27 -13.99
N ASP A 253 -8.13 0.29 -13.43
CA ASP A 253 -9.00 0.46 -12.26
C ASP A 253 -8.25 0.22 -10.93
N ARG A 254 -6.99 -0.20 -11.00
CA ARG A 254 -6.10 -0.40 -9.84
C ARG A 254 -5.43 0.92 -9.42
N TYR A 255 -4.61 0.86 -8.37
CA TYR A 255 -3.61 1.89 -8.13
C TYR A 255 -2.65 1.95 -9.30
N GLN A 256 -2.22 3.16 -9.70
CA GLN A 256 -1.37 3.32 -10.88
C GLN A 256 0.12 3.25 -10.57
N SER A 257 0.49 3.33 -9.28
CA SER A 257 1.86 3.14 -8.79
C SER A 257 1.87 2.51 -7.40
N CYS A 258 2.99 1.91 -7.01
CA CYS A 258 3.18 1.43 -5.65
C CYS A 258 3.26 2.57 -4.64
N SER A 259 3.71 3.77 -5.03
CA SER A 259 3.66 4.97 -4.20
C SER A 259 2.21 5.36 -3.86
N GLU A 260 1.27 5.27 -4.83
CA GLU A 260 -0.15 5.52 -4.58
C GLU A 260 -0.75 4.47 -3.61
N LEU A 261 -0.38 3.20 -3.78
CA LEU A 261 -0.79 2.13 -2.89
C LEU A 261 -0.21 2.32 -1.47
N LEU A 262 1.05 2.69 -1.36
CA LEU A 262 1.72 2.96 -0.09
C LEU A 262 1.03 4.09 0.66
N TYR A 263 0.73 5.20 -0.03
CA TYR A 263 -0.06 6.30 0.54
C TYR A 263 -1.42 5.82 1.06
N ALA A 264 -2.12 4.97 0.30
CA ALA A 264 -3.41 4.43 0.72
C ALA A 264 -3.28 3.53 1.97
N LEU A 265 -2.22 2.71 2.06
CA LEU A 265 -1.93 1.88 3.23
C LEU A 265 -1.56 2.72 4.46
N ASP A 266 -0.88 3.85 4.28
CA ASP A 266 -0.57 4.78 5.37
C ASP A 266 -1.82 5.48 5.91
N HIS A 267 -2.79 5.73 5.04
CA HIS A 267 -4.03 6.46 5.34
C HIS A 267 -5.28 5.56 5.34
N TYR A 268 -5.12 4.23 5.52
CA TYR A 268 -6.24 3.30 5.43
C TYR A 268 -7.39 3.61 6.38
N ASN A 269 -7.09 4.21 7.55
CA ASN A 269 -8.10 4.65 8.50
C ASN A 269 -9.00 5.77 7.96
N GLU A 270 -8.47 6.64 7.08
CA GLU A 270 -9.25 7.71 6.45
C GLU A 270 -10.22 7.17 5.39
N LEU A 271 -9.92 5.98 4.85
CA LEU A 271 -10.82 5.25 3.96
C LEU A 271 -11.90 4.50 4.74
N ASP A 272 -11.76 4.34 6.06
CA ASP A 272 -12.72 3.62 6.88
C ASP A 272 -14.05 4.36 6.95
N ASN A 273 -15.14 3.62 6.76
CA ASN A 273 -16.50 4.17 6.74
C ASN A 273 -16.89 4.83 8.06
N GLU A 274 -16.44 4.28 9.20
CA GLU A 274 -16.69 4.87 10.50
C GLU A 274 -15.93 6.17 10.71
N TYR A 275 -14.66 6.23 10.28
CA TYR A 275 -13.87 7.44 10.34
C TYR A 275 -14.48 8.54 9.48
N ARG A 276 -14.86 8.21 8.23
CA ARG A 276 -15.54 9.14 7.31
C ARG A 276 -16.86 9.66 7.88
N ALA A 277 -17.65 8.77 8.50
CA ALA A 277 -18.90 9.17 9.15
C ALA A 277 -18.65 10.13 10.33
N LYS A 278 -17.65 9.86 11.16
CA LYS A 278 -17.25 10.75 12.29
C LYS A 278 -16.70 12.09 11.76
N ALA A 279 -15.85 12.07 10.74
CA ALA A 279 -15.32 13.28 10.11
C ALA A 279 -16.43 14.15 9.50
N LYS A 280 -17.38 13.53 8.78
CA LYS A 280 -18.55 14.22 8.22
C LYS A 280 -19.43 14.85 9.32
N LYS A 281 -19.67 14.14 10.42
CA LYS A 281 -20.41 14.70 11.58
C LYS A 281 -19.69 15.91 12.17
N LYS A 282 -18.36 15.84 12.36
CA LYS A 282 -17.56 16.98 12.86
C LYS A 282 -17.64 18.18 11.93
N LEU A 283 -17.54 17.95 10.61
CA LEU A 283 -17.65 19.03 9.61
C LEU A 283 -19.04 19.69 9.66
N ILE A 284 -20.11 18.91 9.70
CA ILE A 284 -21.48 19.44 9.81
C ILE A 284 -21.62 20.27 11.09
N MET A 285 -21.13 19.76 12.22
CA MET A 285 -21.16 20.49 13.50
C MET A 285 -20.38 21.81 13.43
N PHE A 286 -19.20 21.83 12.81
CA PHE A 286 -18.41 23.04 12.62
C PHE A 286 -19.12 24.07 11.73
N CYS A 287 -19.71 23.62 10.61
CA CYS A 287 -20.48 24.49 9.71
C CYS A 287 -21.72 25.07 10.40
N THR A 288 -22.44 24.28 11.21
CA THR A 288 -23.62 24.74 11.95
C THR A 288 -23.24 25.77 13.02
N MET A 289 -22.16 25.54 13.77
CA MET A 289 -21.66 26.51 14.76
C MET A 289 -21.22 27.83 14.09
N GLY A 290 -20.50 27.74 12.98
CA GLY A 290 -20.10 28.91 12.19
C GLY A 290 -21.31 29.70 11.67
N GLY A 291 -22.32 29.00 11.16
CA GLY A 291 -23.58 29.61 10.70
C GLY A 291 -24.33 30.31 11.81
N LEU A 292 -24.44 29.71 12.99
CA LEU A 292 -25.05 30.30 14.18
C LEU A 292 -24.31 31.53 14.66
N SER A 293 -22.97 31.52 14.63
CA SER A 293 -22.16 32.65 15.03
C SER A 293 -22.34 33.86 14.06
N LEU A 294 -22.37 33.61 12.75
CA LEU A 294 -22.65 34.62 11.74
C LEU A 294 -24.07 35.22 11.88
N ALA A 295 -25.07 34.37 12.14
CA ALA A 295 -26.44 34.79 12.38
C ALA A 295 -26.53 35.66 13.65
N SER A 296 -25.81 35.34 14.71
CA SER A 296 -25.73 36.10 15.96
C SER A 296 -25.11 37.49 15.70
N VAL A 297 -24.04 37.61 14.93
CA VAL A 297 -23.43 38.89 14.58
C VAL A 297 -24.39 39.74 13.73
N ALA A 298 -25.05 39.14 12.74
CA ALA A 298 -26.04 39.82 11.93
C ALA A 298 -27.21 40.34 12.76
N CYS A 299 -27.72 39.56 13.70
CA CYS A 299 -28.78 40.02 14.63
C CYS A 299 -28.31 41.16 15.53
N ALA A 300 -27.05 41.12 16.01
CA ALA A 300 -26.50 42.21 16.84
C ALA A 300 -26.37 43.52 16.04
N VAL A 301 -25.93 43.44 14.77
CA VAL A 301 -25.83 44.62 13.89
C VAL A 301 -27.21 45.22 13.59
N ILE A 302 -28.18 44.35 13.21
CA ILE A 302 -29.56 44.81 12.91
C ILE A 302 -30.18 45.39 14.18
N GLY A 303 -30.00 44.78 15.34
CA GLY A 303 -30.48 45.29 16.62
C GLY A 303 -29.86 46.66 16.98
N GLY A 304 -28.59 46.85 16.71
CA GLY A 304 -27.86 48.13 16.90
C GLY A 304 -28.41 49.24 16.01
N VAL A 305 -28.60 48.93 14.72
CA VAL A 305 -29.18 49.91 13.76
C VAL A 305 -30.60 50.27 14.18
N LYS A 306 -31.45 49.31 14.49
CA LYS A 306 -32.84 49.55 14.91
C LYS A 306 -32.92 50.36 16.22
N LYS A 307 -32.00 50.12 17.16
CA LYS A 307 -31.90 50.89 18.41
C LYS A 307 -31.55 52.36 18.16
N ASN A 308 -30.69 52.64 17.20
CA ASN A 308 -30.34 54.00 16.81
C ASN A 308 -31.50 54.70 16.09
N GLU A 309 -32.19 54.03 15.18
CA GLU A 309 -33.39 54.57 14.53
C GLU A 309 -34.49 54.95 15.55
N ILE A 310 -34.74 54.08 16.54
CA ILE A 310 -35.70 54.35 17.61
C ILE A 310 -35.26 55.56 18.47
N LYS A 311 -33.96 55.71 18.75
CA LYS A 311 -33.44 56.88 19.47
C LYS A 311 -33.65 58.15 18.70
N GLU A 312 -33.35 58.18 17.39
CA GLU A 312 -33.57 59.36 16.53
C GLU A 312 -35.05 59.70 16.41
N GLN A 313 -35.93 58.72 16.23
CA GLN A 313 -37.37 58.94 16.22
C GLN A 313 -37.89 59.52 17.55
N ASN A 314 -37.46 58.97 18.68
CA ASN A 314 -37.82 59.50 20.00
C ASN A 314 -37.32 60.95 20.23
N TYR A 315 -36.08 61.19 19.75
CA TYR A 315 -35.55 62.58 19.83
C TYR A 315 -36.34 63.53 18.94
N SER A 316 -36.64 63.21 17.69
CA SER A 316 -37.47 63.97 16.79
C SER A 316 -38.90 64.28 17.35
N ASN A 317 -39.53 63.22 17.95
CA ASN A 317 -40.81 63.35 18.56
C ASN A 317 -40.81 64.33 19.79
N LYS A 318 -39.76 64.22 20.64
CA LYS A 318 -39.56 65.15 21.77
C LYS A 318 -39.35 66.61 21.30
N ILE A 319 -38.63 66.85 20.21
CA ILE A 319 -38.46 68.16 19.62
C ILE A 319 -39.82 68.70 19.11
N LEU A 320 -40.58 67.84 18.42
CA LEU A 320 -41.90 68.25 17.90
C LEU A 320 -42.90 68.54 19.04
N GLU A 321 -42.87 67.76 20.11
CA GLU A 321 -43.68 68.09 21.32
C GLU A 321 -43.24 69.36 21.98
N ALA A 322 -41.94 69.68 22.06
CA ALA A 322 -41.44 70.95 22.63
C ALA A 322 -41.79 72.14 21.72
N GLU A 323 -41.73 71.99 20.39
CA GLU A 323 -42.15 73.04 19.44
C GLU A 323 -43.64 73.33 19.54
N ASN A 324 -44.49 72.30 19.68
CA ASN A 324 -45.93 72.46 19.87
C ASN A 324 -46.25 73.16 21.23
N ALA A 325 -45.55 72.76 22.31
CA ALA A 325 -45.72 73.40 23.61
C ALA A 325 -45.29 74.90 23.62
N LEU A 326 -44.31 75.30 22.82
CA LEU A 326 -43.90 76.66 22.60
C LEU A 326 -44.96 77.46 21.82
N GLN A 327 -45.61 76.86 20.84
CA GLN A 327 -46.70 77.54 20.07
C GLN A 327 -47.95 77.74 20.94
N ASP A 328 -48.22 76.87 21.86
CA ASP A 328 -49.38 76.89 22.76
C ASP A 328 -49.14 77.83 24.00
N ASN A 329 -47.96 78.47 24.13
CA ASN A 329 -47.53 79.29 25.23
C ASN A 329 -47.48 78.59 26.59
N ASP A 330 -47.34 77.28 26.63
CA ASP A 330 -47.22 76.45 27.84
C ASP A 330 -45.76 76.31 28.26
N VAL A 331 -45.24 77.32 28.97
CA VAL A 331 -43.83 77.42 29.40
C VAL A 331 -43.44 76.30 30.37
N ASN A 332 -44.37 75.72 31.13
CA ASN A 332 -44.09 74.65 32.07
C ASN A 332 -43.83 73.33 31.38
N ASN A 333 -44.53 73.04 30.29
CA ASN A 333 -44.29 71.84 29.48
C ASN A 333 -42.99 71.90 28.69
N CYS A 334 -42.58 73.13 28.24
CA CYS A 334 -41.32 73.30 27.50
C CYS A 334 -40.08 73.02 28.37
N LEU A 335 -40.09 73.37 29.67
CA LEU A 335 -38.97 73.14 30.61
C LEU A 335 -38.77 71.67 30.95
N LEU A 336 -39.84 70.86 30.97
CA LEU A 336 -39.79 69.42 31.25
C LEU A 336 -39.00 68.66 30.12
N TYR A 337 -39.13 69.05 28.87
CA TYR A 337 -38.47 68.40 27.73
C TYR A 337 -36.99 68.74 27.57
N THR A 338 -36.54 69.87 28.16
CA THR A 338 -35.12 70.22 28.10
C THR A 338 -34.27 69.58 29.17
N SER A 339 -34.84 69.11 30.28
CA SER A 339 -34.07 68.41 31.35
C SER A 339 -33.79 66.98 31.06
N ASP A 340 -34.58 66.31 30.20
CA ASP A 340 -34.40 64.87 29.84
C ASP A 340 -33.54 64.68 28.60
N ALA A 341 -33.04 65.72 27.97
CA ALA A 341 -32.21 65.65 26.75
C ALA A 341 -30.70 65.94 26.99
N ALA A 342 -30.27 66.03 28.25
CA ALA A 342 -28.87 66.25 28.64
C ALA A 342 -28.18 64.96 29.05
#